data_1cac086cfd157353b8e27aab19c270ce
#
_entry.id   1cac086cfd157353b8e27aab19c270ce
#
_cell.length_a   1.000
_cell.length_b   1.000
_cell.length_c   1.000
_cell.angle_alpha   90.00
_cell.angle_beta   90.00
_cell.angle_gamma   90.00
#
_symmetry.space_group_name_H-M   'P 1'
#
loop_
_entity.id
_entity.type
_entity.pdbx_description
1 polymer ?
#
loop_
_entity_poly.entity_id
_entity_poly.type
_entity_poly.pdbx_seq_one_letter_code
_entity_poly.pdbx_strand_id
1 'polypeptide(L)'
;MYQSATRSQPDEKNGNVIKAFVMTDKEVAGNIAYKTDIVDGVQMYEGLPIDMFHKIMELDHMKGKYTVEYTYSKEGDSNYTDVIKNINKGEYDIGIGVFNRNIEREQLVDFSAPFILDPNAIFHIENNNITTLIQLMIKSIGNILMLLILLGIVSGLLIYFGNPGRMKRLKLQSNRKFFIYSIIAGMASMFGEMGLVADHATRSVKGLVIFFITMMTAFIFVLIAQARMTSALVDEKIGSKLSKNNMPTSKILGLKGYIPTTSVQEYGGRIEFIEDGTIEDVITKYMQNHTDYAGVAISYCDGFKYLDKYPTLFVSLGFGVETGGYPIAQHKPEILEDINTGLVFLENDGTLQNTCHFYYGDRENNPVCSLR
;
A
#
# COMPACT_ATOMS: atom_id res chain seq x y z
N MET A 1 27.92 14.37 3.63
CA MET A 1 28.39 15.20 2.49
C MET A 1 29.74 14.69 2.07
N TYR A 2 29.81 13.92 1.03
CA TYR A 2 31.07 13.31 0.58
C TYR A 2 31.56 14.02 -0.66
N GLN A 3 32.83 14.43 -0.64
CA GLN A 3 33.48 15.01 -1.80
C GLN A 3 33.60 13.97 -2.88
N SER A 4 33.20 14.26 -4.10
CA SER A 4 33.57 13.45 -5.25
C SER A 4 35.09 13.43 -5.31
N ALA A 5 35.66 12.23 -5.30
CA ALA A 5 37.08 12.03 -5.22
C ALA A 5 37.82 12.94 -6.19
N THR A 6 38.45 13.96 -5.66
CA THR A 6 39.50 14.69 -6.32
C THR A 6 40.56 13.67 -6.78
N ARG A 7 40.94 13.76 -8.03
CA ARG A 7 42.12 13.16 -8.60
C ARG A 7 43.27 13.22 -7.59
N SER A 8 43.38 12.19 -6.74
CA SER A 8 44.63 11.94 -6.05
C SER A 8 45.62 11.52 -7.13
N GLN A 9 46.75 12.24 -7.20
CA GLN A 9 47.87 11.82 -8.06
C GLN A 9 48.15 10.34 -7.78
N PRO A 10 48.41 9.53 -8.81
CA PRO A 10 48.71 8.12 -8.63
C PRO A 10 50.02 7.99 -7.88
N ASP A 11 49.98 7.68 -6.59
CA ASP A 11 51.03 6.96 -5.96
C ASP A 11 51.04 5.59 -6.63
N GLU A 12 52.18 5.22 -7.24
CA GLU A 12 52.45 3.94 -7.89
C GLU A 12 52.36 2.78 -6.88
N LYS A 13 51.16 2.46 -6.41
CA LYS A 13 50.80 1.17 -5.83
C LYS A 13 49.65 0.64 -6.66
N ASN A 14 49.88 -0.51 -7.32
CA ASN A 14 48.91 -1.32 -8.06
C ASN A 14 47.59 -1.53 -7.29
N GLY A 15 46.82 -0.49 -7.14
CA GLY A 15 45.42 -0.58 -6.63
C GLY A 15 44.53 -1.03 -7.79
N ASN A 16 43.72 -2.07 -7.56
CA ASN A 16 42.72 -2.49 -8.54
C ASN A 16 41.77 -1.33 -8.80
N VAL A 17 41.61 -0.92 -10.05
CA VAL A 17 40.71 0.15 -10.44
C VAL A 17 39.28 -0.44 -10.61
N ILE A 18 38.29 0.16 -9.98
CA ILE A 18 36.87 -0.14 -10.21
C ILE A 18 36.28 0.96 -11.07
N LYS A 19 35.75 0.61 -12.23
CA LYS A 19 34.96 1.52 -13.08
C LYS A 19 33.50 1.48 -12.67
N ALA A 20 33.05 2.51 -12.00
CA ALA A 20 31.71 2.61 -11.48
C ALA A 20 30.83 3.52 -12.35
N PHE A 21 29.66 3.03 -12.75
CA PHE A 21 28.65 3.85 -13.40
C PHE A 21 27.59 4.25 -12.41
N VAL A 22 27.38 5.55 -12.21
CA VAL A 22 26.42 6.12 -11.25
C VAL A 22 25.17 6.58 -11.98
N MET A 23 24.03 6.00 -11.63
CA MET A 23 22.73 6.48 -12.08
C MET A 23 22.41 7.81 -11.39
N THR A 24 22.09 8.83 -12.18
CA THR A 24 21.76 10.18 -11.64
C THR A 24 20.43 10.67 -12.16
N ASP A 25 19.72 11.43 -11.33
CA ASP A 25 18.49 12.14 -11.71
C ASP A 25 18.57 13.62 -11.25
N LYS A 26 17.68 14.45 -11.80
CA LYS A 26 17.55 15.87 -11.41
C LYS A 26 16.87 16.03 -10.07
N GLU A 27 15.96 15.12 -9.76
CA GLU A 27 15.12 15.21 -8.58
C GLU A 27 15.45 14.11 -7.57
N VAL A 28 15.30 14.43 -6.31
CA VAL A 28 15.52 13.52 -5.18
C VAL A 28 14.64 12.28 -5.33
N ALA A 29 15.23 11.20 -5.81
CA ALA A 29 14.67 9.88 -5.66
C ALA A 29 15.63 9.08 -4.80
N GLY A 30 15.18 8.51 -3.68
CA GLY A 30 16.05 7.75 -2.76
C GLY A 30 16.85 6.64 -3.44
N ASN A 31 16.37 6.14 -4.59
CA ASN A 31 16.95 5.05 -5.38
C ASN A 31 18.09 5.46 -6.29
N ILE A 32 18.25 6.75 -6.56
CA ILE A 32 19.18 7.27 -7.56
C ILE A 32 20.00 8.37 -6.92
N ALA A 33 21.25 8.52 -7.34
CA ALA A 33 22.06 9.66 -6.92
C ALA A 33 21.52 10.95 -7.56
N TYR A 34 21.35 11.98 -6.79
CA TYR A 34 20.94 13.28 -7.28
C TYR A 34 22.03 14.34 -7.05
N LYS A 35 22.01 15.34 -7.91
CA LYS A 35 22.95 16.46 -7.79
C LYS A 35 22.60 17.34 -6.60
N THR A 36 23.59 17.62 -5.79
CA THR A 36 23.53 18.63 -4.73
C THR A 36 24.31 19.89 -5.14
N ASP A 37 24.76 20.63 -4.18
CA ASP A 37 25.53 21.86 -4.40
C ASP A 37 26.92 21.58 -5.04
N ILE A 38 27.44 22.58 -5.72
CA ILE A 38 28.83 22.55 -6.18
C ILE A 38 29.70 23.03 -5.02
N VAL A 39 30.56 22.14 -4.51
CA VAL A 39 31.51 22.45 -3.46
C VAL A 39 32.92 22.49 -4.06
N ASP A 40 33.61 23.60 -3.90
CA ASP A 40 34.98 23.81 -4.45
C ASP A 40 35.13 23.52 -5.96
N GLY A 41 34.05 23.81 -6.72
CA GLY A 41 34.02 23.54 -8.18
C GLY A 41 33.74 22.09 -8.57
N VAL A 42 33.45 21.21 -7.62
CA VAL A 42 33.14 19.81 -7.84
C VAL A 42 31.64 19.57 -7.60
N GLN A 43 30.99 18.93 -8.58
CA GLN A 43 29.58 18.52 -8.43
C GLN A 43 29.49 17.38 -7.42
N MET A 44 28.67 17.60 -6.39
CA MET A 44 28.38 16.57 -5.38
C MET A 44 27.14 15.77 -5.77
N TYR A 45 27.10 14.53 -5.33
CA TYR A 45 25.97 13.61 -5.52
C TYR A 45 25.63 12.95 -4.19
N GLU A 46 24.35 12.87 -3.89
CA GLU A 46 23.80 12.23 -2.71
C GLU A 46 22.70 11.25 -3.15
N GLY A 47 22.40 10.26 -2.33
CA GLY A 47 21.37 9.26 -2.56
C GLY A 47 21.74 7.95 -1.87
N LEU A 48 20.74 7.17 -1.49
CA LEU A 48 20.97 5.93 -0.74
C LEU A 48 22.03 5.04 -1.39
N PRO A 49 21.97 4.71 -2.70
CA PRO A 49 22.94 3.76 -3.29
C PRO A 49 24.36 4.31 -3.33
N ILE A 50 24.56 5.60 -3.59
CA ILE A 50 25.91 6.17 -3.63
C ILE A 50 26.49 6.34 -2.23
N ASP A 51 25.69 6.73 -1.26
CA ASP A 51 26.13 6.89 0.13
C ASP A 51 26.48 5.51 0.75
N MET A 52 25.67 4.51 0.46
CA MET A 52 25.97 3.14 0.89
C MET A 52 27.28 2.63 0.26
N PHE A 53 27.48 2.86 -1.02
CA PHE A 53 28.71 2.48 -1.69
C PHE A 53 29.93 3.19 -1.09
N HIS A 54 29.86 4.50 -0.83
CA HIS A 54 30.94 5.25 -0.18
C HIS A 54 31.25 4.70 1.22
N LYS A 55 30.21 4.40 2.03
CA LYS A 55 30.40 3.81 3.36
C LYS A 55 31.08 2.43 3.29
N ILE A 56 30.76 1.60 2.29
CA ILE A 56 31.43 0.34 2.06
C ILE A 56 32.91 0.58 1.75
N MET A 57 33.23 1.54 0.86
CA MET A 57 34.60 1.83 0.48
C MET A 57 35.44 2.44 1.62
N GLU A 58 34.81 3.00 2.64
CA GLU A 58 35.48 3.53 3.85
C GLU A 58 35.78 2.47 4.91
N LEU A 59 35.22 1.26 4.81
CA LEU A 59 35.50 0.18 5.75
C LEU A 59 36.98 -0.23 5.72
N ASP A 60 37.52 -0.61 6.86
CA ASP A 60 38.96 -0.89 7.03
C ASP A 60 39.51 -1.93 6.02
N HIS A 61 38.71 -2.95 5.66
CA HIS A 61 39.10 -3.99 4.70
C HIS A 61 39.02 -3.52 3.25
N MET A 62 38.33 -2.41 2.95
CA MET A 62 38.20 -1.83 1.62
C MET A 62 39.16 -0.66 1.39
N LYS A 63 39.53 0.03 2.47
CA LYS A 63 40.28 1.27 2.43
C LYS A 63 41.65 1.08 1.78
N GLY A 64 41.86 1.75 0.65
CA GLY A 64 43.11 1.67 -0.12
C GLY A 64 43.25 0.38 -0.96
N LYS A 65 42.28 -0.53 -0.95
CA LYS A 65 42.27 -1.73 -1.79
C LYS A 65 41.94 -1.41 -3.25
N TYR A 66 41.05 -0.45 -3.43
CA TYR A 66 40.52 -0.04 -4.73
C TYR A 66 40.64 1.47 -4.95
N THR A 67 40.86 1.84 -6.23
CA THR A 67 40.64 3.21 -6.72
C THR A 67 39.40 3.21 -7.57
N VAL A 68 38.44 4.08 -7.30
CA VAL A 68 37.16 4.11 -8.03
C VAL A 68 37.13 5.24 -9.03
N GLU A 69 36.85 4.89 -10.29
CA GLU A 69 36.63 5.83 -11.38
C GLU A 69 35.13 5.94 -11.63
N TYR A 70 34.53 7.11 -11.33
CA TYR A 70 33.11 7.33 -11.48
C TYR A 70 32.75 7.90 -12.86
N THR A 71 31.77 7.28 -13.50
CA THR A 71 31.07 7.81 -14.68
C THR A 71 29.62 8.04 -14.31
N TYR A 72 29.12 9.24 -14.52
CA TYR A 72 27.75 9.62 -14.17
C TYR A 72 26.86 9.59 -15.40
N SER A 73 25.61 9.12 -15.25
CA SER A 73 24.63 9.17 -16.34
C SER A 73 24.33 10.62 -16.72
N LYS A 74 23.99 10.83 -18.00
CA LYS A 74 23.47 12.13 -18.43
C LYS A 74 22.05 12.31 -17.91
N GLU A 75 21.66 13.55 -17.63
CA GLU A 75 20.32 13.88 -17.20
C GLU A 75 19.26 13.34 -18.18
N GLY A 76 18.30 12.56 -17.66
CA GLY A 76 17.25 11.96 -18.46
C GLY A 76 17.62 10.64 -19.18
N ASP A 77 18.87 10.18 -19.06
CA ASP A 77 19.36 8.95 -19.68
C ASP A 77 19.45 7.83 -18.63
N SER A 78 18.30 7.50 -18.03
CA SER A 78 18.18 6.53 -16.93
C SER A 78 17.72 5.14 -17.40
N ASN A 79 18.29 4.63 -18.51
CA ASN A 79 17.97 3.28 -18.95
C ASN A 79 18.79 2.24 -18.19
N TYR A 80 18.22 1.71 -17.12
CA TYR A 80 18.82 0.63 -16.30
C TYR A 80 19.25 -0.58 -17.12
N THR A 81 18.51 -0.93 -18.16
CA THR A 81 18.82 -2.08 -19.02
C THR A 81 20.10 -1.87 -19.84
N ASP A 82 20.35 -0.65 -20.30
CA ASP A 82 21.56 -0.35 -21.06
C ASP A 82 22.80 -0.32 -20.15
N VAL A 83 22.67 0.14 -18.93
CA VAL A 83 23.74 0.04 -17.92
C VAL A 83 24.12 -1.42 -17.66
N ILE A 84 23.15 -2.31 -17.47
CA ILE A 84 23.38 -3.76 -17.31
C ILE A 84 24.14 -4.33 -18.53
N LYS A 85 23.72 -3.98 -19.76
CA LYS A 85 24.41 -4.42 -20.97
C LYS A 85 25.84 -3.90 -21.04
N ASN A 86 26.12 -2.68 -20.61
CA ASN A 86 27.46 -2.09 -20.65
C ASN A 86 28.37 -2.71 -19.59
N ILE A 87 27.84 -3.06 -18.41
CA ILE A 87 28.57 -3.85 -17.40
C ILE A 87 28.90 -5.24 -17.97
N ASN A 88 27.92 -5.91 -18.59
CA ASN A 88 28.17 -7.21 -19.23
C ASN A 88 29.26 -7.16 -20.33
N LYS A 89 29.37 -6.05 -21.08
CA LYS A 89 30.42 -5.83 -22.06
C LYS A 89 31.78 -5.47 -21.45
N GLY A 90 31.86 -5.23 -20.14
CA GLY A 90 33.09 -4.83 -19.46
C GLY A 90 33.46 -3.35 -19.61
N GLU A 91 32.50 -2.50 -20.01
CA GLU A 91 32.72 -1.05 -20.04
C GLU A 91 32.76 -0.47 -18.61
N TYR A 92 32.01 -1.07 -17.71
CA TYR A 92 31.98 -0.78 -16.27
C TYR A 92 32.09 -2.08 -15.47
N ASP A 93 32.63 -1.97 -14.24
CA ASP A 93 32.74 -3.09 -13.31
C ASP A 93 31.53 -3.19 -12.39
N ILE A 94 30.91 -2.04 -12.05
CA ILE A 94 29.76 -1.95 -11.13
C ILE A 94 28.82 -0.80 -11.53
N GLY A 95 27.52 -1.02 -11.31
CA GLY A 95 26.49 0.02 -11.40
C GLY A 95 26.08 0.50 -10.02
N ILE A 96 26.09 1.81 -9.78
CA ILE A 96 25.66 2.43 -8.54
C ILE A 96 24.28 3.05 -8.75
N GLY A 97 23.29 2.45 -8.15
CA GLY A 97 21.86 2.75 -8.22
C GLY A 97 21.08 1.61 -7.57
N VAL A 98 19.77 1.74 -7.44
CA VAL A 98 18.92 0.63 -7.03
C VAL A 98 18.48 -0.12 -8.28
N PHE A 99 19.18 -1.20 -8.60
CA PHE A 99 18.85 -2.05 -9.73
C PHE A 99 18.02 -3.23 -9.26
N ASN A 100 16.78 -3.32 -9.72
CA ASN A 100 15.91 -4.44 -9.40
C ASN A 100 16.42 -5.71 -10.09
N ARG A 101 16.48 -6.79 -9.29
CA ARG A 101 16.94 -8.10 -9.75
C ARG A 101 15.81 -8.80 -10.49
N ASN A 102 16.13 -9.33 -11.66
CA ASN A 102 15.27 -10.25 -12.39
C ASN A 102 16.11 -11.29 -13.16
N ILE A 103 15.46 -12.36 -13.60
CA ILE A 103 16.12 -13.50 -14.25
C ILE A 103 16.92 -13.06 -15.49
N GLU A 104 16.38 -12.13 -16.28
CA GLU A 104 17.05 -11.68 -17.51
C GLU A 104 18.34 -10.91 -17.21
N ARG A 105 18.31 -10.07 -16.16
CA ARG A 105 19.50 -9.29 -15.74
C ARG A 105 20.54 -10.16 -15.06
N GLU A 106 20.13 -11.15 -14.26
CA GLU A 106 21.03 -12.09 -13.59
C GLU A 106 21.77 -13.02 -14.58
N GLN A 107 21.26 -13.18 -15.80
CA GLN A 107 22.00 -13.88 -16.86
C GLN A 107 23.14 -13.05 -17.43
N LEU A 108 23.14 -11.75 -17.27
CA LEU A 108 24.12 -10.82 -17.85
C LEU A 108 25.16 -10.34 -16.83
N VAL A 109 24.76 -10.14 -15.58
CA VAL A 109 25.61 -9.62 -14.50
C VAL A 109 25.29 -10.32 -13.19
N ASP A 110 26.21 -10.29 -12.25
CA ASP A 110 25.97 -10.70 -10.88
C ASP A 110 25.39 -9.52 -10.08
N PHE A 111 24.61 -9.80 -9.04
CA PHE A 111 24.09 -8.78 -8.15
C PHE A 111 24.65 -8.93 -6.74
N SER A 112 24.95 -7.82 -6.10
CA SER A 112 25.24 -7.81 -4.67
C SER A 112 24.07 -8.36 -3.85
N ALA A 113 24.31 -8.64 -2.56
CA ALA A 113 23.24 -8.80 -1.60
C ALA A 113 22.29 -7.59 -1.67
N PRO A 114 20.98 -7.80 -1.53
CA PRO A 114 20.02 -6.69 -1.56
C PRO A 114 20.25 -5.77 -0.35
N PHE A 115 20.19 -4.47 -0.57
CA PHE A 115 20.29 -3.47 0.48
C PHE A 115 19.02 -2.62 0.61
N ILE A 116 18.02 -2.87 -0.23
CA ILE A 116 16.72 -2.20 -0.22
C ILE A 116 15.63 -3.14 -0.73
N LEU A 117 14.42 -2.97 -0.18
CA LEU A 117 13.20 -3.55 -0.72
C LEU A 117 12.43 -2.47 -1.49
N ASP A 118 11.93 -2.82 -2.67
CA ASP A 118 11.10 -1.94 -3.48
C ASP A 118 9.74 -2.61 -3.76
N PRO A 119 8.75 -2.40 -2.87
CA PRO A 119 7.44 -2.97 -3.06
C PRO A 119 6.71 -2.36 -4.25
N ASN A 120 6.14 -3.21 -5.10
CA ASN A 120 5.20 -2.77 -6.11
C ASN A 120 3.90 -2.31 -5.46
N ALA A 121 3.40 -1.15 -5.84
CA ALA A 121 2.32 -0.46 -5.18
C ALA A 121 1.31 0.15 -6.14
N ILE A 122 0.12 0.39 -5.63
CA ILE A 122 -0.86 1.25 -6.29
C ILE A 122 -1.04 2.50 -5.44
N PHE A 123 -0.72 3.65 -6.02
CA PHE A 123 -0.97 4.96 -5.43
C PHE A 123 -2.36 5.43 -5.87
N HIS A 124 -3.20 5.81 -4.91
CA HIS A 124 -4.59 6.17 -5.16
C HIS A 124 -5.09 7.26 -4.20
N ILE A 125 -6.12 7.98 -4.61
CA ILE A 125 -6.83 8.92 -3.73
C ILE A 125 -7.95 8.14 -3.04
N GLU A 126 -8.01 8.24 -1.71
CA GLU A 126 -9.09 7.65 -0.94
C GLU A 126 -10.40 8.43 -1.19
N ASN A 127 -11.34 7.78 -1.84
CA ASN A 127 -12.65 8.37 -2.12
C ASN A 127 -13.52 8.27 -0.85
N ASN A 128 -13.27 9.12 0.13
CA ASN A 128 -14.09 9.27 1.34
C ASN A 128 -15.44 9.94 1.05
N ASN A 129 -16.15 9.50 0.02
CA ASN A 129 -17.46 10.01 -0.29
C ASN A 129 -18.48 9.48 0.73
N ILE A 130 -19.01 10.38 1.57
CA ILE A 130 -20.10 10.09 2.52
C ILE A 130 -21.26 9.35 1.83
N THR A 131 -21.51 9.64 0.55
CA THR A 131 -22.53 8.95 -0.26
C THR A 131 -22.20 7.47 -0.48
N THR A 132 -20.95 7.11 -0.71
CA THR A 132 -20.50 5.72 -0.85
C THR A 132 -20.64 4.97 0.46
N LEU A 133 -20.27 5.62 1.57
CA LEU A 133 -20.43 5.11 2.94
C LEU A 133 -21.89 4.83 3.26
N ILE A 134 -22.79 5.78 2.96
CA ILE A 134 -24.24 5.63 3.13
C ILE A 134 -24.79 4.50 2.23
N GLN A 135 -24.37 4.40 0.99
CA GLN A 135 -24.80 3.32 0.08
C GLN A 135 -24.34 1.94 0.58
N LEU A 136 -23.11 1.81 1.06
CA LEU A 136 -22.58 0.57 1.68
C LEU A 136 -23.35 0.22 2.95
N MET A 137 -23.64 1.20 3.81
CA MET A 137 -24.48 1.01 4.99
C MET A 137 -25.89 0.55 4.61
N ILE A 138 -26.53 1.18 3.65
CA ILE A 138 -27.87 0.79 3.18
C ILE A 138 -27.85 -0.61 2.59
N LYS A 139 -26.86 -0.96 1.78
CA LYS A 139 -26.69 -2.29 1.17
C LYS A 139 -26.42 -3.36 2.23
N SER A 140 -25.59 -3.06 3.23
CA SER A 140 -25.23 -3.99 4.31
C SER A 140 -26.38 -4.23 5.29
N ILE A 141 -27.17 -3.19 5.61
CA ILE A 141 -28.23 -3.23 6.60
C ILE A 141 -29.60 -3.53 5.95
N GLY A 142 -29.76 -3.28 4.65
CA GLY A 142 -31.06 -3.39 3.96
C GLY A 142 -31.73 -4.75 4.13
N ASN A 143 -31.00 -5.84 3.98
CA ASN A 143 -31.50 -7.20 4.17
C ASN A 143 -31.89 -7.48 5.63
N ILE A 144 -31.13 -6.94 6.58
CA ILE A 144 -31.41 -7.10 8.02
C ILE A 144 -32.65 -6.30 8.39
N LEU A 145 -32.77 -5.08 7.87
CA LEU A 145 -33.95 -4.22 8.10
C LEU A 145 -35.22 -4.87 7.54
N MET A 146 -35.15 -5.42 6.33
CA MET A 146 -36.26 -6.15 5.73
C MET A 146 -36.71 -7.34 6.60
N LEU A 147 -35.76 -8.09 7.14
CA LEU A 147 -36.01 -9.23 8.01
C LEU A 147 -36.60 -8.79 9.35
N LEU A 148 -36.15 -7.69 9.94
CA LEU A 148 -36.71 -7.09 11.15
C LEU A 148 -38.15 -6.66 10.94
N ILE A 149 -38.49 -6.04 9.82
CA ILE A 149 -39.88 -5.67 9.47
C ILE A 149 -40.73 -6.93 9.36
N LEU A 150 -40.26 -7.97 8.67
CA LEU A 150 -40.98 -9.23 8.55
C LEU A 150 -41.26 -9.87 9.93
N LEU A 151 -40.24 -9.96 10.77
CA LEU A 151 -40.37 -10.49 12.13
C LEU A 151 -41.30 -9.63 13.01
N GLY A 152 -41.26 -8.31 12.83
CA GLY A 152 -42.18 -7.39 13.49
C GLY A 152 -43.67 -7.64 13.11
N ILE A 153 -43.92 -7.91 11.83
CA ILE A 153 -45.24 -8.28 11.34
C ILE A 153 -45.67 -9.63 11.94
N VAL A 154 -44.79 -10.65 11.93
CA VAL A 154 -45.07 -11.97 12.53
C VAL A 154 -45.37 -11.82 14.03
N SER A 155 -44.55 -11.05 14.77
CA SER A 155 -44.79 -10.75 16.18
C SER A 155 -46.14 -10.05 16.40
N GLY A 156 -46.48 -9.09 15.56
CA GLY A 156 -47.78 -8.42 15.59
C GLY A 156 -48.97 -9.37 15.35
N LEU A 157 -48.82 -10.33 14.42
CA LEU A 157 -49.83 -11.38 14.20
C LEU A 157 -49.96 -12.31 15.42
N LEU A 158 -48.86 -12.71 16.04
CA LEU A 158 -48.89 -13.50 17.28
C LEU A 158 -49.57 -12.75 18.42
N ILE A 159 -49.36 -11.45 18.54
CA ILE A 159 -50.06 -10.58 19.52
C ILE A 159 -51.55 -10.53 19.20
N TYR A 160 -51.92 -10.43 17.92
CA TYR A 160 -53.32 -10.38 17.48
C TYR A 160 -54.08 -11.67 17.79
N PHE A 161 -53.55 -12.83 17.39
CA PHE A 161 -54.18 -14.12 17.59
C PHE A 161 -54.04 -14.66 19.01
N GLY A 162 -52.96 -14.36 19.70
CA GLY A 162 -52.69 -14.87 21.05
C GLY A 162 -53.54 -14.28 22.15
N ASN A 163 -54.26 -13.18 21.91
CA ASN A 163 -54.98 -12.47 22.97
C ASN A 163 -56.35 -11.85 22.52
N PRO A 164 -57.33 -12.67 22.18
CA PRO A 164 -58.63 -12.17 21.67
C PRO A 164 -59.41 -11.29 22.68
N GLY A 165 -59.19 -11.46 23.99
CA GLY A 165 -59.80 -10.61 25.01
C GLY A 165 -59.23 -9.20 25.16
N ARG A 166 -58.15 -8.89 24.45
CA ARG A 166 -57.38 -7.66 24.53
C ARG A 166 -58.07 -6.47 23.87
N MET A 167 -58.89 -6.74 22.84
CA MET A 167 -59.70 -5.72 22.15
C MET A 167 -60.63 -4.98 23.10
N LYS A 168 -61.26 -5.69 24.06
CA LYS A 168 -62.11 -5.11 25.07
C LYS A 168 -61.36 -4.22 26.07
N ARG A 169 -60.12 -4.59 26.42
CA ARG A 169 -59.29 -3.84 27.38
C ARG A 169 -58.75 -2.55 26.80
N LEU A 170 -58.38 -2.54 25.51
CA LEU A 170 -57.91 -1.35 24.81
C LEU A 170 -59.01 -0.39 24.37
N LYS A 171 -60.28 -0.67 24.73
CA LYS A 171 -61.45 0.10 24.30
C LYS A 171 -61.51 0.29 22.77
N LEU A 172 -60.93 -0.63 21.99
CA LEU A 172 -60.96 -0.58 20.55
C LEU A 172 -62.25 -1.16 20.04
N GLN A 173 -63.03 -0.32 19.37
CA GLN A 173 -64.38 -0.68 18.88
C GLN A 173 -64.38 -1.49 17.58
N SER A 174 -63.22 -1.75 16.99
CA SER A 174 -63.10 -2.41 15.68
C SER A 174 -61.93 -3.40 15.61
N ASN A 175 -62.21 -4.59 15.07
CA ASN A 175 -61.18 -5.60 14.80
C ASN A 175 -60.05 -5.07 13.90
N ARG A 176 -60.33 -4.17 12.95
CA ARG A 176 -59.33 -3.54 12.10
C ARG A 176 -58.38 -2.67 12.90
N LYS A 177 -58.86 -1.86 13.83
CA LYS A 177 -58.04 -1.02 14.70
C LYS A 177 -57.12 -1.87 15.59
N PHE A 178 -57.65 -2.97 16.12
CA PHE A 178 -56.87 -3.91 16.94
C PHE A 178 -55.79 -4.63 16.14
N PHE A 179 -56.09 -5.03 14.90
CA PHE A 179 -55.11 -5.62 14.00
C PHE A 179 -53.96 -4.66 13.70
N ILE A 180 -54.26 -3.44 13.26
CA ILE A 180 -53.25 -2.43 12.94
C ILE A 180 -52.41 -2.11 14.18
N TYR A 181 -53.03 -1.93 15.34
CA TYR A 181 -52.32 -1.70 16.59
C TYR A 181 -51.39 -2.84 16.95
N SER A 182 -51.81 -4.08 16.76
CA SER A 182 -50.97 -5.28 17.03
C SER A 182 -49.74 -5.35 16.13
N ILE A 183 -49.93 -5.03 14.85
CA ILE A 183 -48.79 -4.97 13.89
C ILE A 183 -47.82 -3.86 14.28
N ILE A 184 -48.30 -2.65 14.58
CA ILE A 184 -47.46 -1.53 15.00
C ILE A 184 -46.73 -1.88 16.30
N ALA A 185 -47.39 -2.50 17.28
CA ALA A 185 -46.78 -2.93 18.53
C ALA A 185 -45.69 -3.99 18.29
N GLY A 186 -45.93 -4.96 17.38
CA GLY A 186 -44.95 -5.96 16.99
C GLY A 186 -43.75 -5.33 16.30
N MET A 187 -43.94 -4.38 15.40
CA MET A 187 -42.87 -3.64 14.76
C MET A 187 -42.10 -2.79 15.76
N ALA A 188 -42.77 -2.01 16.61
CA ALA A 188 -42.14 -1.17 17.61
C ALA A 188 -41.29 -1.96 18.59
N SER A 189 -41.71 -3.19 18.95
CA SER A 189 -40.93 -4.07 19.82
C SER A 189 -39.59 -4.52 19.20
N MET A 190 -39.50 -4.63 17.88
CA MET A 190 -38.27 -4.95 17.17
C MET A 190 -37.25 -3.79 17.16
N PHE A 191 -37.73 -2.56 17.35
CA PHE A 191 -36.89 -1.36 17.46
C PHE A 191 -36.64 -0.92 18.92
N GLY A 192 -36.93 -1.80 19.88
CA GLY A 192 -36.65 -1.54 21.30
C GLY A 192 -37.74 -0.80 22.05
N GLU A 193 -38.81 -0.40 21.39
CA GLU A 193 -40.01 0.21 22.02
C GLU A 193 -40.88 -0.88 22.66
N MET A 194 -40.50 -1.29 23.87
CA MET A 194 -41.13 -2.41 24.56
C MET A 194 -42.39 -1.99 25.36
N GLY A 195 -42.57 -0.69 25.60
CA GLY A 195 -43.70 -0.18 26.38
C GLY A 195 -45.06 -0.60 25.82
N LEU A 196 -45.23 -0.56 24.49
CA LEU A 196 -46.47 -0.96 23.82
C LEU A 196 -46.80 -2.45 23.94
N VAL A 197 -45.78 -3.30 24.17
CA VAL A 197 -45.95 -4.75 24.33
C VAL A 197 -46.01 -5.13 25.80
N ALA A 198 -45.20 -4.49 26.65
CA ALA A 198 -45.05 -4.79 28.07
C ALA A 198 -46.36 -4.60 28.86
N ASP A 199 -47.06 -3.53 28.66
CA ASP A 199 -48.35 -3.26 29.35
C ASP A 199 -49.38 -4.37 29.15
N HIS A 200 -49.12 -5.25 28.21
CA HIS A 200 -50.10 -6.20 27.75
C HIS A 200 -49.64 -7.67 27.88
N ALA A 201 -48.34 -7.90 27.93
CA ALA A 201 -47.77 -9.25 28.03
C ALA A 201 -47.80 -9.79 29.47
N THR A 202 -47.77 -8.90 30.48
CA THR A 202 -47.46 -9.28 31.88
C THR A 202 -48.58 -10.00 32.62
N ARG A 203 -49.77 -10.20 32.02
CA ARG A 203 -50.92 -10.82 32.70
C ARG A 203 -51.24 -12.26 32.32
N SER A 204 -50.54 -12.85 31.38
CA SER A 204 -50.68 -14.27 31.07
C SER A 204 -49.32 -14.91 30.78
N VAL A 205 -49.13 -16.11 31.22
CA VAL A 205 -47.88 -16.87 30.99
C VAL A 205 -47.55 -16.94 29.48
N LYS A 206 -48.54 -17.16 28.63
CA LYS A 206 -48.41 -17.18 27.17
C LYS A 206 -47.92 -15.84 26.62
N GLY A 207 -48.49 -14.73 27.11
CA GLY A 207 -48.06 -13.38 26.71
C GLY A 207 -46.64 -13.07 27.15
N LEU A 208 -46.24 -13.51 28.35
CA LEU A 208 -44.88 -13.33 28.88
C LEU A 208 -43.87 -14.08 28.03
N VAL A 209 -44.17 -15.33 27.63
CA VAL A 209 -43.29 -16.14 26.76
C VAL A 209 -43.15 -15.47 25.39
N ILE A 210 -44.24 -15.05 24.77
CA ILE A 210 -44.20 -14.34 23.46
C ILE A 210 -43.37 -13.06 23.58
N PHE A 211 -43.56 -12.28 24.63
CA PHE A 211 -42.77 -11.08 24.89
C PHE A 211 -41.28 -11.38 25.01
N PHE A 212 -40.92 -12.39 25.82
CA PHE A 212 -39.50 -12.75 26.01
C PHE A 212 -38.83 -13.23 24.72
N ILE A 213 -39.52 -14.08 23.93
CA ILE A 213 -38.99 -14.54 22.63
C ILE A 213 -38.79 -13.34 21.69
N THR A 214 -39.74 -12.45 21.59
CA THR A 214 -39.69 -11.25 20.74
C THR A 214 -38.53 -10.35 21.15
N MET A 215 -38.35 -10.13 22.46
CA MET A 215 -37.28 -9.33 23.03
C MET A 215 -35.91 -9.94 22.71
N MET A 216 -35.73 -11.24 22.96
CA MET A 216 -34.46 -11.93 22.67
C MET A 216 -34.13 -11.91 21.17
N THR A 217 -35.15 -12.12 20.32
CA THR A 217 -34.97 -12.05 18.86
C THR A 217 -34.52 -10.64 18.42
N ALA A 218 -35.19 -9.59 18.90
CA ALA A 218 -34.82 -8.20 18.61
C ALA A 218 -33.36 -7.89 19.05
N PHE A 219 -33.01 -8.30 20.29
CA PHE A 219 -31.67 -8.10 20.81
C PHE A 219 -30.58 -8.78 19.96
N ILE A 220 -30.79 -10.04 19.57
CA ILE A 220 -29.85 -10.77 18.69
C ILE A 220 -29.71 -10.05 17.35
N PHE A 221 -30.81 -9.55 16.77
CA PHE A 221 -30.75 -8.83 15.50
C PHE A 221 -30.00 -7.49 15.61
N VAL A 222 -30.18 -6.76 16.71
CA VAL A 222 -29.41 -5.52 16.95
C VAL A 222 -27.91 -5.83 17.04
N LEU A 223 -27.52 -6.89 17.74
CA LEU A 223 -26.13 -7.32 17.82
C LEU A 223 -25.56 -7.71 16.44
N ILE A 224 -26.32 -8.46 15.63
CA ILE A 224 -25.92 -8.82 14.27
C ILE A 224 -25.80 -7.57 13.39
N ALA A 225 -26.73 -6.63 13.49
CA ALA A 225 -26.68 -5.37 12.75
C ALA A 225 -25.44 -4.54 13.12
N GLN A 226 -25.16 -4.41 14.42
CA GLN A 226 -23.96 -3.73 14.91
C GLN A 226 -22.68 -4.42 14.42
N ALA A 227 -22.60 -5.75 14.53
CA ALA A 227 -21.45 -6.50 14.07
C ALA A 227 -21.21 -6.33 12.55
N ARG A 228 -22.26 -6.40 11.74
CA ARG A 228 -22.17 -6.17 10.29
C ARG A 228 -21.83 -4.73 9.93
N MET A 229 -22.37 -3.76 10.65
CA MET A 229 -22.05 -2.36 10.45
C MET A 229 -20.58 -2.09 10.78
N THR A 230 -20.10 -2.62 11.92
CA THR A 230 -18.69 -2.52 12.30
C THR A 230 -17.79 -3.21 11.28
N SER A 231 -18.16 -4.44 10.84
CA SER A 231 -17.41 -5.14 9.79
C SER A 231 -17.38 -4.34 8.49
N ALA A 232 -18.49 -3.78 8.04
CA ALA A 232 -18.53 -2.96 6.82
C ALA A 232 -17.68 -1.69 6.93
N LEU A 233 -17.66 -1.04 8.11
CA LEU A 233 -16.81 0.13 8.35
C LEU A 233 -15.32 -0.24 8.45
N VAL A 234 -15.02 -1.39 9.04
CA VAL A 234 -13.65 -1.92 9.11
C VAL A 234 -13.19 -2.36 7.72
N ASP A 235 -14.03 -3.10 6.98
CA ASP A 235 -13.76 -3.52 5.62
C ASP A 235 -13.57 -2.33 4.67
N GLU A 236 -14.27 -1.21 4.89
CA GLU A 236 -14.08 0.02 4.12
C GLU A 236 -12.77 0.72 4.48
N LYS A 237 -12.43 0.82 5.77
CA LYS A 237 -11.11 1.32 6.19
C LYS A 237 -9.94 0.42 5.76
N ILE A 238 -10.16 -0.90 5.69
CA ILE A 238 -9.19 -1.87 5.19
C ILE A 238 -9.33 -2.02 3.67
N GLY A 239 -10.52 -1.91 3.13
CA GLY A 239 -10.86 -2.09 1.72
C GLY A 239 -10.68 -0.85 0.85
N SER A 240 -10.38 0.32 1.45
CA SER A 240 -9.75 1.44 0.74
C SER A 240 -8.33 1.08 0.29
N LYS A 241 -7.70 0.08 0.94
CA LYS A 241 -6.47 -0.53 0.44
C LYS A 241 -6.82 -1.48 -0.70
N LEU A 242 -6.51 -1.04 -1.92
CA LEU A 242 -6.48 -1.92 -3.06
C LEU A 242 -5.59 -3.12 -2.72
N SER A 243 -6.07 -4.32 -2.90
CA SER A 243 -5.34 -5.55 -2.57
C SER A 243 -5.47 -6.57 -3.69
N LYS A 244 -4.63 -7.60 -3.67
CA LYS A 244 -4.71 -8.74 -4.60
C LYS A 244 -6.11 -9.35 -4.69
N ASN A 245 -6.85 -9.35 -3.57
CA ASN A 245 -8.18 -9.97 -3.47
C ASN A 245 -9.32 -9.02 -3.84
N ASN A 246 -9.03 -7.73 -3.97
CA ASN A 246 -10.03 -6.69 -4.25
C ASN A 246 -9.52 -5.71 -5.32
N MET A 247 -9.18 -6.28 -6.50
CA MET A 247 -8.81 -5.45 -7.63
C MET A 247 -10.00 -4.64 -8.13
N PRO A 248 -9.81 -3.34 -8.38
CA PRO A 248 -10.88 -2.49 -8.86
C PRO A 248 -11.29 -2.89 -10.27
N THR A 249 -12.57 -2.70 -10.57
CA THR A 249 -13.09 -2.83 -11.93
C THR A 249 -12.67 -1.65 -12.81
N SER A 250 -12.30 -0.52 -12.17
CA SER A 250 -11.79 0.69 -12.82
C SER A 250 -10.36 0.50 -13.31
N LYS A 251 -9.98 1.29 -14.30
CA LYS A 251 -8.64 1.27 -14.87
C LYS A 251 -7.60 1.80 -13.88
N ILE A 252 -6.39 1.25 -13.95
CA ILE A 252 -5.20 1.72 -13.25
C ILE A 252 -4.23 2.24 -14.30
N LEU A 253 -3.63 3.40 -14.06
CA LEU A 253 -2.59 3.94 -14.93
C LEU A 253 -1.25 3.28 -14.65
N GLY A 254 -0.44 3.08 -15.69
CA GLY A 254 0.92 2.55 -15.54
C GLY A 254 1.77 2.82 -16.77
N LEU A 255 3.09 2.75 -16.59
CA LEU A 255 4.05 2.84 -17.69
C LEU A 255 4.20 1.50 -18.39
N LYS A 256 4.32 1.54 -19.71
CA LYS A 256 4.58 0.34 -20.50
C LYS A 256 5.99 -0.20 -20.22
N GLY A 257 6.10 -1.50 -19.98
CA GLY A 257 7.39 -2.14 -19.69
C GLY A 257 7.97 -1.88 -18.30
N TYR A 258 7.20 -1.20 -17.42
CA TYR A 258 7.58 -0.97 -16.04
C TYR A 258 7.10 -2.12 -15.15
N ILE A 259 7.99 -2.69 -14.34
CA ILE A 259 7.73 -3.93 -13.59
C ILE A 259 6.53 -3.82 -12.64
N PRO A 260 6.36 -2.75 -11.82
CA PRO A 260 5.18 -2.57 -10.99
C PRO A 260 3.87 -2.64 -11.76
N THR A 261 3.85 -2.10 -12.98
CA THR A 261 2.67 -2.13 -13.86
C THR A 261 2.34 -3.56 -14.29
N THR A 262 3.36 -4.33 -14.67
CA THR A 262 3.20 -5.75 -15.07
C THR A 262 2.73 -6.58 -13.87
N SER A 263 3.34 -6.37 -12.70
CA SER A 263 2.95 -7.06 -11.47
C SER A 263 1.48 -6.81 -11.09
N VAL A 264 1.03 -5.56 -11.13
CA VAL A 264 -0.38 -5.23 -10.86
C VAL A 264 -1.31 -5.89 -11.89
N GLN A 265 -0.91 -5.96 -13.16
CA GLN A 265 -1.67 -6.64 -14.23
C GLN A 265 -1.79 -8.13 -13.98
N GLU A 266 -0.74 -8.81 -13.52
CA GLU A 266 -0.73 -10.23 -13.15
C GLU A 266 -1.72 -10.55 -12.04
N TYR A 267 -1.95 -9.60 -11.12
CA TYR A 267 -2.98 -9.70 -10.09
C TYR A 267 -4.39 -9.31 -10.56
N GLY A 268 -4.61 -9.13 -11.86
CA GLY A 268 -5.91 -8.86 -12.45
C GLY A 268 -6.27 -7.38 -12.59
N GLY A 269 -5.34 -6.47 -12.37
CA GLY A 269 -5.52 -5.03 -12.58
C GLY A 269 -5.76 -4.72 -14.07
N ARG A 270 -6.73 -3.85 -14.36
CA ARG A 270 -6.95 -3.32 -15.71
C ARG A 270 -6.06 -2.13 -15.93
N ILE A 271 -4.98 -2.31 -16.66
CA ILE A 271 -3.99 -1.27 -16.90
C ILE A 271 -4.32 -0.47 -18.16
N GLU A 272 -4.28 0.85 -18.04
CA GLU A 272 -4.13 1.77 -19.16
C GLU A 272 -2.67 2.23 -19.24
N PHE A 273 -1.97 1.86 -20.30
CA PHE A 273 -0.56 2.15 -20.45
C PHE A 273 -0.33 3.58 -20.97
N ILE A 274 0.68 4.22 -20.40
CA ILE A 274 1.35 5.39 -20.98
C ILE A 274 2.59 4.86 -21.68
N GLU A 275 2.68 5.03 -23.00
CA GLU A 275 3.74 4.42 -23.81
C GLU A 275 5.06 5.17 -23.69
N ASP A 276 5.00 6.50 -23.79
CA ASP A 276 6.16 7.39 -23.68
C ASP A 276 5.89 8.43 -22.59
N GLY A 277 6.48 8.26 -21.44
CA GLY A 277 6.29 9.17 -20.30
C GLY A 277 7.16 8.81 -19.10
N THR A 278 7.18 9.71 -18.17
CA THR A 278 7.83 9.56 -16.87
C THR A 278 6.82 9.15 -15.80
N ILE A 279 7.30 8.75 -14.62
CA ILE A 279 6.44 8.49 -13.44
C ILE A 279 5.65 9.76 -13.08
N GLU A 280 6.27 10.94 -13.21
CA GLU A 280 5.61 12.21 -12.95
C GLU A 280 4.44 12.46 -13.90
N ASP A 281 4.57 12.11 -15.19
CA ASP A 281 3.48 12.23 -16.17
C ASP A 281 2.30 11.33 -15.79
N VAL A 282 2.57 10.10 -15.36
CA VAL A 282 1.54 9.16 -14.93
C VAL A 282 0.78 9.68 -13.72
N ILE A 283 1.51 10.16 -12.69
CA ILE A 283 0.91 10.72 -11.48
C ILE A 283 0.15 12.00 -11.80
N THR A 284 0.70 12.88 -12.61
CA THR A 284 0.05 14.14 -13.01
C THR A 284 -1.24 13.87 -13.78
N LYS A 285 -1.24 12.92 -14.72
CA LYS A 285 -2.44 12.49 -15.43
C LYS A 285 -3.49 11.92 -14.49
N TYR A 286 -3.06 11.10 -13.51
CA TYR A 286 -3.95 10.57 -12.49
C TYR A 286 -4.56 11.69 -11.62
N MET A 287 -3.76 12.62 -11.13
CA MET A 287 -4.25 13.72 -10.28
C MET A 287 -5.27 14.62 -11.00
N GLN A 288 -5.12 14.78 -12.31
CA GLN A 288 -6.08 15.54 -13.15
C GLN A 288 -7.39 14.78 -13.39
N ASN A 289 -7.34 13.45 -13.46
CA ASN A 289 -8.47 12.60 -13.86
C ASN A 289 -8.72 11.45 -12.86
N HIS A 290 -8.55 11.71 -11.56
CA HIS A 290 -8.62 10.68 -10.51
C HIS A 290 -9.97 9.98 -10.39
N THR A 291 -11.05 10.55 -10.97
CA THR A 291 -12.38 9.91 -11.03
C THR A 291 -12.46 8.79 -12.05
N ASP A 292 -11.61 8.80 -13.06
CA ASP A 292 -11.64 7.86 -14.19
C ASP A 292 -10.75 6.64 -13.94
N TYR A 293 -9.82 6.77 -12.97
CA TYR A 293 -8.83 5.75 -12.65
C TYR A 293 -8.86 5.39 -11.17
N ALA A 294 -8.68 4.10 -10.87
CA ALA A 294 -8.62 3.62 -9.50
C ALA A 294 -7.27 3.96 -8.81
N GLY A 295 -6.22 4.22 -9.59
CA GLY A 295 -4.89 4.54 -9.07
C GLY A 295 -3.81 4.46 -10.13
N VAL A 296 -2.57 4.52 -9.67
CA VAL A 296 -1.34 4.45 -10.46
C VAL A 296 -0.49 3.28 -9.98
N ALA A 297 -0.05 2.40 -10.88
CA ALA A 297 0.85 1.30 -10.58
C ALA A 297 2.31 1.75 -10.72
N ILE A 298 2.99 1.98 -9.60
CA ILE A 298 4.40 2.37 -9.52
C ILE A 298 5.06 1.70 -8.33
N SER A 299 6.40 1.67 -8.28
CA SER A 299 7.11 1.19 -7.11
C SER A 299 6.94 2.14 -5.93
N TYR A 300 7.06 1.61 -4.72
CA TYR A 300 6.97 2.45 -3.53
C TYR A 300 8.09 3.48 -3.47
N CYS A 301 9.30 3.06 -3.80
CA CYS A 301 10.48 3.92 -3.79
C CYS A 301 10.35 5.10 -4.76
N ASP A 302 9.86 4.85 -5.96
CA ASP A 302 9.66 5.91 -6.97
C ASP A 302 8.47 6.82 -6.63
N GLY A 303 7.45 6.25 -5.99
CA GLY A 303 6.23 6.98 -5.63
C GLY A 303 6.32 7.77 -4.32
N PHE A 304 7.27 7.43 -3.45
CA PHE A 304 7.36 7.96 -2.09
C PHE A 304 7.38 9.49 -2.02
N LYS A 305 8.16 10.15 -2.86
CA LYS A 305 8.27 11.62 -2.94
C LYS A 305 6.93 12.31 -3.22
N TYR A 306 6.01 11.62 -3.90
CA TYR A 306 4.70 12.18 -4.24
C TYR A 306 3.71 12.14 -3.09
N LEU A 307 3.95 11.34 -2.04
CA LEU A 307 3.12 11.34 -0.84
C LEU A 307 3.24 12.66 -0.07
N ASP A 308 4.40 13.29 -0.11
CA ASP A 308 4.62 14.61 0.51
C ASP A 308 4.07 15.73 -0.39
N LYS A 309 4.21 15.59 -1.72
CA LYS A 309 3.68 16.56 -2.71
C LYS A 309 2.13 16.54 -2.76
N TYR A 310 1.52 15.37 -2.55
CA TYR A 310 0.08 15.16 -2.61
C TYR A 310 -0.44 14.45 -1.35
N PRO A 311 -0.79 15.18 -0.28
CA PRO A 311 -1.23 14.59 1.00
C PRO A 311 -2.51 13.74 0.92
N THR A 312 -3.27 13.85 -0.17
CA THR A 312 -4.47 13.05 -0.45
C THR A 312 -4.15 11.71 -1.12
N LEU A 313 -2.89 11.47 -1.45
CA LEU A 313 -2.44 10.25 -2.09
C LEU A 313 -2.15 9.19 -1.03
N PHE A 314 -2.73 8.03 -1.18
CA PHE A 314 -2.53 6.85 -0.34
C PHE A 314 -1.83 5.76 -1.14
N VAL A 315 -1.21 4.81 -0.43
CA VAL A 315 -0.51 3.71 -1.05
C VAL A 315 -1.08 2.37 -0.61
N SER A 316 -1.34 1.50 -1.58
CA SER A 316 -1.70 0.10 -1.36
C SER A 316 -0.56 -0.79 -1.81
N LEU A 317 -0.05 -1.60 -0.88
CA LEU A 317 1.05 -2.53 -1.07
C LEU A 317 0.55 -3.96 -1.32
N GLY A 318 1.46 -4.87 -1.64
CA GLY A 318 1.16 -6.30 -1.74
C GLY A 318 1.07 -6.84 -3.16
N PHE A 319 1.57 -6.10 -4.15
CA PHE A 319 1.60 -6.49 -5.56
C PHE A 319 2.95 -7.07 -6.00
N GLY A 320 3.74 -7.55 -5.06
CA GLY A 320 5.09 -8.02 -5.25
C GLY A 320 6.09 -7.11 -4.54
N VAL A 321 7.27 -7.64 -4.31
CA VAL A 321 8.40 -6.89 -3.75
C VAL A 321 9.61 -7.23 -4.60
N GLU A 322 10.28 -6.21 -5.06
CA GLU A 322 11.56 -6.35 -5.73
C GLU A 322 12.68 -6.05 -4.75
N THR A 323 13.84 -6.65 -4.99
CA THR A 323 15.03 -6.39 -4.19
C THR A 323 16.02 -5.61 -5.02
N GLY A 324 16.53 -4.52 -4.47
CA GLY A 324 17.53 -3.69 -5.11
C GLY A 324 18.94 -4.04 -4.65
N GLY A 325 19.84 -4.15 -5.61
CA GLY A 325 21.27 -4.42 -5.39
C GLY A 325 22.13 -3.72 -6.42
N TYR A 326 23.45 -3.82 -6.24
CA TYR A 326 24.43 -3.34 -7.22
C TYR A 326 24.70 -4.42 -8.27
N PRO A 327 24.50 -4.16 -9.58
CA PRO A 327 24.95 -5.05 -10.63
C PRO A 327 26.48 -4.97 -10.78
N ILE A 328 27.13 -6.11 -10.82
CA ILE A 328 28.58 -6.25 -10.87
C ILE A 328 28.93 -7.16 -12.03
N ALA A 329 30.02 -6.87 -12.75
CA ALA A 329 30.47 -7.66 -13.86
C ALA A 329 30.87 -9.08 -13.42
N GLN A 330 30.35 -10.12 -14.11
CA GLN A 330 30.56 -11.53 -13.77
C GLN A 330 32.04 -11.94 -13.72
N HIS A 331 32.91 -11.21 -14.42
CA HIS A 331 34.36 -11.46 -14.41
C HIS A 331 35.09 -10.76 -13.24
N LYS A 332 34.35 -10.18 -12.28
CA LYS A 332 34.87 -9.47 -11.09
C LYS A 332 34.28 -10.02 -9.79
N PRO A 333 34.42 -11.35 -9.53
CA PRO A 333 33.82 -11.95 -8.32
C PRO A 333 34.42 -11.40 -7.02
N GLU A 334 35.66 -10.92 -7.04
CA GLU A 334 36.30 -10.30 -5.89
C GLU A 334 35.64 -9.00 -5.46
N ILE A 335 35.11 -8.19 -6.41
CA ILE A 335 34.36 -6.97 -6.11
C ILE A 335 33.01 -7.36 -5.50
N LEU A 336 32.37 -8.38 -6.03
CA LEU A 336 31.10 -8.88 -5.51
C LEU A 336 31.21 -9.35 -4.04
N GLU A 337 32.25 -10.13 -3.73
CA GLU A 337 32.48 -10.63 -2.38
C GLU A 337 32.81 -9.51 -1.40
N ASP A 338 33.63 -8.55 -1.79
CA ASP A 338 34.00 -7.40 -0.98
C ASP A 338 32.79 -6.48 -0.71
N ILE A 339 31.97 -6.18 -1.73
CA ILE A 339 30.74 -5.39 -1.58
C ILE A 339 29.75 -6.10 -0.68
N ASN A 340 29.55 -7.41 -0.85
CA ASN A 340 28.65 -8.19 0.00
C ASN A 340 29.13 -8.21 1.45
N THR A 341 30.41 -8.36 1.68
CA THR A 341 31.02 -8.30 3.01
C THR A 341 30.76 -6.93 3.64
N GLY A 342 30.97 -5.86 2.87
CA GLY A 342 30.70 -4.49 3.31
C GLY A 342 29.22 -4.26 3.68
N LEU A 343 28.29 -4.75 2.85
CA LEU A 343 26.85 -4.66 3.14
C LEU A 343 26.49 -5.37 4.44
N VAL A 344 27.04 -6.55 4.70
CA VAL A 344 26.83 -7.29 5.96
C VAL A 344 27.37 -6.50 7.17
N PHE A 345 28.52 -5.86 7.06
CA PHE A 345 29.04 -4.99 8.12
C PHE A 345 28.09 -3.81 8.40
N LEU A 346 27.64 -3.10 7.36
CA LEU A 346 26.74 -1.97 7.49
C LEU A 346 25.34 -2.37 7.96
N GLU A 347 24.89 -3.59 7.71
CA GLU A 347 23.66 -4.14 8.26
C GLU A 347 23.82 -4.43 9.76
N ASN A 348 24.91 -5.07 10.15
CA ASN A 348 25.15 -5.49 11.55
C ASN A 348 25.36 -4.31 12.49
N ASP A 349 25.96 -3.21 12.06
CA ASP A 349 26.17 -2.00 12.86
C ASP A 349 24.98 -1.01 12.79
N GLY A 350 23.94 -1.33 12.01
CA GLY A 350 22.73 -0.51 11.83
C GLY A 350 22.89 0.66 10.87
N THR A 351 24.05 0.84 10.26
CA THR A 351 24.33 1.95 9.32
C THR A 351 23.44 1.87 8.09
N LEU A 352 23.22 0.65 7.55
CA LEU A 352 22.33 0.43 6.41
C LEU A 352 20.92 0.91 6.72
N GLN A 353 20.36 0.50 7.85
CA GLN A 353 19.02 0.89 8.26
C GLN A 353 18.90 2.39 8.50
N ASN A 354 19.86 2.99 9.23
CA ASN A 354 19.86 4.42 9.51
C ASN A 354 19.96 5.25 8.21
N THR A 355 20.79 4.83 7.25
CA THR A 355 20.90 5.52 5.96
C THR A 355 19.62 5.38 5.15
N CYS A 356 18.99 4.21 5.15
CA CYS A 356 17.69 3.99 4.50
C CYS A 356 16.60 4.87 5.13
N HIS A 357 16.50 4.95 6.45
CA HIS A 357 15.54 5.82 7.15
C HIS A 357 15.79 7.31 6.90
N PHE A 358 17.03 7.72 6.69
CA PHE A 358 17.36 9.09 6.31
C PHE A 358 16.70 9.48 4.97
N TYR A 359 16.72 8.59 3.97
CA TYR A 359 16.14 8.86 2.64
C TYR A 359 14.64 8.61 2.53
N TYR A 360 14.11 7.59 3.23
CA TYR A 360 12.70 7.18 3.13
C TYR A 360 11.87 7.50 4.37
N GLY A 361 12.47 8.17 5.37
CA GLY A 361 11.81 8.55 6.61
C GLY A 361 11.62 7.39 7.59
N ASP A 362 11.48 7.76 8.86
CA ASP A 362 11.25 6.83 9.98
C ASP A 362 9.73 6.66 10.20
N ARG A 363 9.02 6.22 9.16
CA ARG A 363 7.60 5.88 9.29
C ARG A 363 7.49 4.47 9.87
N GLU A 364 6.68 4.31 10.92
CA GLU A 364 6.32 2.98 11.44
C GLU A 364 5.87 2.08 10.26
N ASN A 365 6.53 0.93 10.10
CA ASN A 365 6.31 -0.02 9.00
C ASN A 365 6.76 0.47 7.61
N ASN A 366 7.84 1.25 7.51
CA ASN A 366 8.43 1.55 6.21
C ASN A 366 8.89 0.24 5.53
N PRO A 367 8.22 -0.19 4.43
CA PRO A 367 8.50 -1.49 3.83
C PRO A 367 9.85 -1.52 3.11
N VAL A 368 10.45 -0.36 2.83
CA VAL A 368 11.68 -0.22 2.05
C VAL A 368 12.91 -0.60 2.87
N CYS A 369 12.91 -0.20 4.14
CA CYS A 369 14.06 -0.38 5.04
C CYS A 369 13.97 -1.67 5.89
N SER A 370 12.98 -2.53 5.65
CA SER A 370 12.73 -3.75 6.42
C SER A 370 13.29 -4.96 5.68
N LEU A 371 14.61 -5.15 5.69
CA LEU A 371 15.27 -6.35 5.10
C LEU A 371 15.15 -7.60 5.99
N ARG A 372 14.56 -7.48 7.20
CA ARG A 372 14.29 -8.58 8.14
C ARG A 372 12.82 -8.83 8.34
#